data_ae8f658f5a3147b480693e328a22f7b8
#
_entry.id   ae8f658f5a3147b480693e328a22f7b8
#
_cell.length_a   1.000
_cell.length_b   1.000
_cell.length_c   1.000
_cell.angle_alpha   90.00
_cell.angle_beta   90.00
_cell.angle_gamma   90.00
#
_symmetry.space_group_name_H-M   'P 1'
#
loop_
_entity.id
_entity.type
_entity.pdbx_description
1 polymer ?
#
loop_
_entity_poly.entity_id
_entity_poly.type
_entity_poly.pdbx_seq_one_letter_code
_entity_poly.pdbx_strand_id
1 'polypeptide(L)'
;YPALLGVEMSEALAITEDIDVAAFHSISVALDDRLDPMLSDVLRKIGPFVARPSLHAQPTAWRDRESGALVELLTPNEGPDREEPVELPALGAHALPLRFLDYLIHQPVRAAALYRSGVLVNVPQPARYAVHKLIVATRRAARATEKARKDIEQSAALIRVLAEDRPDELGEALDEARKRGTAWKQAVEKGARRLPVDAGKALERAAR
;
A
#
# COMPACT_ATOMS: atom_id res chain seq x y z
N TYR A 1 -2.57 -2.19 -9.13
CA TYR A 1 -1.48 -1.24 -9.22
C TYR A 1 -0.46 -1.60 -10.33
N PRO A 2 0.11 -2.82 -10.43
CA PRO A 2 1.05 -3.17 -11.50
C PRO A 2 0.48 -2.95 -12.91
N ALA A 3 -0.80 -3.20 -13.13
CA ALA A 3 -1.45 -2.96 -14.40
C ALA A 3 -1.45 -1.46 -14.81
N LEU A 4 -1.46 -0.53 -13.85
CA LEU A 4 -1.32 0.91 -14.12
C LEU A 4 0.07 1.29 -14.65
N LEU A 5 1.04 0.40 -14.49
CA LEU A 5 2.42 0.56 -14.96
C LEU A 5 2.69 -0.23 -16.25
N GLY A 6 1.65 -0.80 -16.86
CA GLY A 6 1.79 -1.64 -18.05
C GLY A 6 2.43 -3.00 -17.80
N VAL A 7 2.56 -3.42 -16.53
CA VAL A 7 3.11 -4.72 -16.18
C VAL A 7 2.05 -5.79 -16.39
N GLU A 8 2.28 -6.72 -17.32
CA GLU A 8 1.42 -7.87 -17.51
C GLU A 8 1.44 -8.78 -16.29
N MET A 9 0.26 -9.07 -15.78
CA MET A 9 0.07 -9.97 -14.64
C MET A 9 -1.06 -10.93 -14.95
N SER A 10 -0.99 -12.13 -14.36
CA SER A 10 -2.13 -13.04 -14.42
C SER A 10 -3.35 -12.36 -13.78
N GLU A 11 -4.55 -12.65 -14.31
CA GLU A 11 -5.80 -12.06 -13.84
C GLU A 11 -5.98 -12.20 -12.32
N ALA A 12 -5.63 -13.36 -11.75
CA ALA A 12 -5.66 -13.61 -10.31
C ALA A 12 -4.77 -12.67 -9.46
N LEU A 13 -3.68 -12.13 -10.05
CA LEU A 13 -2.79 -11.18 -9.37
C LEU A 13 -3.25 -9.73 -9.56
N ALA A 14 -3.97 -9.45 -10.64
CA ALA A 14 -4.43 -8.11 -10.99
C ALA A 14 -5.73 -7.71 -10.28
N ILE A 15 -6.62 -8.69 -10.01
CA ILE A 15 -7.91 -8.43 -9.37
C ILE A 15 -7.70 -8.00 -7.92
N THR A 16 -8.29 -6.86 -7.57
CA THR A 16 -8.47 -6.39 -6.20
C THR A 16 -9.88 -5.83 -6.04
N GLU A 17 -10.51 -6.17 -4.93
CA GLU A 17 -11.83 -5.64 -4.54
C GLU A 17 -11.69 -4.54 -3.48
N ASP A 18 -10.45 -4.32 -3.01
CA ASP A 18 -10.14 -3.42 -1.90
C ASP A 18 -9.48 -2.15 -2.44
N ILE A 19 -9.90 -1.00 -1.93
CA ILE A 19 -9.30 0.31 -2.16
C ILE A 19 -8.69 0.77 -0.84
N ASP A 20 -7.37 0.78 -0.78
CA ASP A 20 -6.62 1.29 0.37
C ASP A 20 -6.34 2.78 0.16
N VAL A 21 -6.88 3.63 1.04
CA VAL A 21 -6.61 5.07 1.09
C VAL A 21 -5.70 5.34 2.27
N ALA A 22 -4.52 5.88 2.01
CA ALA A 22 -3.53 6.13 3.05
C ALA A 22 -3.22 7.62 3.18
N ALA A 23 -3.15 8.12 4.43
CA ALA A 23 -2.79 9.49 4.73
C ALA A 23 -1.87 9.55 5.96
N PHE A 24 -0.96 10.53 5.99
CA PHE A 24 -0.18 10.82 7.18
C PHE A 24 -1.05 11.53 8.23
N HIS A 25 -1.05 11.01 9.46
CA HIS A 25 -1.74 11.64 10.59
C HIS A 25 -1.22 13.06 10.84
N SER A 26 0.09 13.25 10.83
CA SER A 26 0.72 14.57 11.02
C SER A 26 0.24 15.63 10.04
N ILE A 27 0.04 15.26 8.77
CA ILE A 27 -0.50 16.16 7.74
C ILE A 27 -1.97 16.45 8.03
N SER A 28 -2.76 15.44 8.40
CA SER A 28 -4.17 15.61 8.72
C SER A 28 -4.39 16.57 9.90
N VAL A 29 -3.55 16.49 10.92
CA VAL A 29 -3.58 17.41 12.07
C VAL A 29 -3.13 18.81 11.67
N ALA A 30 -2.06 18.93 10.85
CA ALA A 30 -1.51 20.22 10.45
C ALA A 30 -2.45 21.03 9.54
N LEU A 31 -3.37 20.38 8.83
CA LEU A 31 -4.35 21.07 8.00
C LEU A 31 -5.41 21.83 8.83
N ASP A 32 -5.66 21.42 10.08
CA ASP A 32 -6.60 21.98 11.04
C ASP A 32 -8.04 22.20 10.53
N ASP A 33 -8.22 22.21 9.22
CA ASP A 33 -9.50 22.32 8.54
C ASP A 33 -10.00 20.94 8.09
N ARG A 34 -11.29 20.70 8.29
CA ARG A 34 -11.96 19.53 7.73
C ARG A 34 -12.17 19.71 6.23
N LEU A 35 -11.80 18.67 5.48
CA LEU A 35 -12.12 18.64 4.05
C LEU A 35 -13.64 18.59 3.86
N ASP A 36 -14.16 19.37 2.91
CA ASP A 36 -15.55 19.31 2.48
C ASP A 36 -15.60 18.81 1.02
N PRO A 37 -16.33 17.74 0.73
CA PRO A 37 -17.12 16.91 1.65
C PRO A 37 -16.28 15.96 2.52
N MET A 38 -16.78 15.63 3.71
CA MET A 38 -16.17 14.58 4.55
C MET A 38 -16.21 13.21 3.86
N LEU A 39 -15.30 12.31 4.25
CA LEU A 39 -15.24 10.96 3.68
C LEU A 39 -16.58 10.21 3.77
N SER A 40 -17.27 10.30 4.91
CA SER A 40 -18.58 9.66 5.08
C SER A 40 -19.63 10.15 4.07
N ASP A 41 -19.57 11.42 3.69
CA ASP A 41 -20.47 12.02 2.72
C ASP A 41 -20.13 11.59 1.29
N VAL A 42 -18.84 11.50 0.99
CA VAL A 42 -18.35 10.96 -0.29
C VAL A 42 -18.83 9.51 -0.44
N LEU A 43 -18.59 8.67 0.55
CA LEU A 43 -18.97 7.26 0.50
C LEU A 43 -20.51 7.09 0.31
N ARG A 44 -21.33 7.89 1.00
CA ARG A 44 -22.80 7.87 0.82
C ARG A 44 -23.26 8.31 -0.58
N LYS A 45 -22.51 9.20 -1.24
CA LYS A 45 -22.84 9.67 -2.59
C LYS A 45 -22.46 8.67 -3.68
N ILE A 46 -21.42 7.86 -3.46
CA ILE A 46 -20.93 6.92 -4.49
C ILE A 46 -21.59 5.54 -4.42
N GLY A 47 -22.20 5.17 -3.28
CA GLY A 47 -22.88 3.87 -3.14
C GLY A 47 -23.38 3.60 -1.73
N PRO A 48 -24.05 2.46 -1.52
CA PRO A 48 -24.58 2.04 -0.22
C PRO A 48 -23.49 1.50 0.71
N PHE A 49 -22.43 2.29 0.93
CA PHE A 49 -21.35 1.94 1.82
C PHE A 49 -21.79 1.93 3.29
N VAL A 50 -21.43 0.85 3.98
CA VAL A 50 -21.65 0.69 5.42
C VAL A 50 -20.34 0.42 6.13
N ALA A 51 -20.22 0.93 7.35
CA ALA A 51 -19.06 0.64 8.18
C ALA A 51 -18.93 -0.87 8.40
N ARG A 52 -17.71 -1.39 8.19
CA ARG A 52 -17.40 -2.78 8.45
C ARG A 52 -17.32 -3.01 9.96
N PRO A 53 -17.99 -4.01 10.52
CA PRO A 53 -17.85 -4.37 11.93
C PRO A 53 -16.38 -4.67 12.27
N SER A 54 -15.90 -4.09 13.36
CA SER A 54 -14.56 -4.32 13.89
C SER A 54 -14.62 -4.44 15.41
N LEU A 55 -13.50 -4.82 16.03
CA LEU A 55 -13.36 -4.81 17.49
C LEU A 55 -13.23 -3.40 18.06
N HIS A 56 -12.95 -2.42 17.22
CA HIS A 56 -12.82 -1.01 17.60
C HIS A 56 -14.16 -0.30 17.42
N ALA A 57 -14.43 0.66 18.29
CA ALA A 57 -15.65 1.47 18.24
C ALA A 57 -15.71 2.35 16.98
N GLN A 58 -14.54 2.82 16.52
CA GLN A 58 -14.42 3.68 15.35
C GLN A 58 -14.15 2.85 14.09
N PRO A 59 -14.97 3.01 13.04
CA PRO A 59 -14.75 2.30 11.80
C PRO A 59 -13.53 2.86 11.05
N THR A 60 -12.72 1.96 10.51
CA THR A 60 -11.59 2.26 9.62
C THR A 60 -11.81 1.72 8.20
N ALA A 61 -12.90 1.01 7.98
CA ALA A 61 -13.23 0.39 6.71
C ALA A 61 -14.73 0.42 6.44
N TRP A 62 -15.09 0.52 5.17
CA TRP A 62 -16.48 0.54 4.69
C TRP A 62 -16.63 -0.42 3.52
N ARG A 63 -17.73 -1.14 3.51
CA ARG A 63 -18.08 -2.08 2.43
C ARG A 63 -19.33 -1.60 1.70
N ASP A 64 -19.26 -1.57 0.39
CA ASP A 64 -20.43 -1.40 -0.47
C ASP A 64 -21.28 -2.67 -0.43
N ARG A 65 -22.59 -2.49 -0.19
CA ARG A 65 -23.52 -3.63 -0.03
C ARG A 65 -23.88 -4.32 -1.33
N GLU A 66 -23.78 -3.63 -2.45
CA GLU A 66 -24.14 -4.13 -3.76
C GLU A 66 -22.97 -4.78 -4.47
N SER A 67 -21.85 -4.06 -4.58
CA SER A 67 -20.66 -4.55 -5.27
C SER A 67 -19.73 -5.39 -4.41
N GLY A 68 -19.83 -5.27 -3.07
CA GLY A 68 -18.87 -5.88 -2.14
C GLY A 68 -17.56 -5.14 -2.02
N ALA A 69 -17.35 -4.06 -2.78
CA ALA A 69 -16.12 -3.26 -2.75
C ALA A 69 -15.82 -2.76 -1.33
N LEU A 70 -14.56 -2.83 -0.95
CA LEU A 70 -14.07 -2.41 0.36
C LEU A 70 -13.20 -1.16 0.23
N VAL A 71 -13.46 -0.16 1.06
CA VAL A 71 -12.59 1.01 1.23
C VAL A 71 -12.01 0.96 2.63
N GLU A 72 -10.69 0.94 2.75
CA GLU A 72 -9.98 0.96 4.04
C GLU A 72 -9.16 2.24 4.17
N LEU A 73 -9.22 2.87 5.35
CA LEU A 73 -8.36 4.00 5.71
C LEU A 73 -7.16 3.53 6.50
N LEU A 74 -5.99 3.93 6.05
CA LEU A 74 -4.71 3.55 6.62
C LEU A 74 -3.89 4.79 6.98
N THR A 75 -3.06 4.67 8.01
CA THR A 75 -2.07 5.69 8.38
C THR A 75 -0.76 5.02 8.80
N PRO A 76 0.40 5.67 8.63
CA PRO A 76 1.64 5.16 9.18
C PRO A 76 1.58 4.95 10.69
N ASN A 77 2.08 3.80 11.15
CA ASN A 77 2.30 3.56 12.57
C ASN A 77 3.69 4.09 12.97
N GLU A 78 3.71 5.20 13.65
CA GLU A 78 4.91 5.80 14.21
C GLU A 78 5.16 5.29 15.63
N GLY A 79 6.40 4.84 15.92
CA GLY A 79 6.78 4.34 17.24
C GLY A 79 6.40 2.87 17.48
N PRO A 80 5.99 2.49 18.73
CA PRO A 80 5.59 1.12 19.04
C PRO A 80 4.39 0.63 18.19
N ASP A 81 4.28 -0.69 17.99
CA ASP A 81 3.12 -1.24 17.27
C ASP A 81 1.82 -0.87 17.99
N ARG A 82 0.88 -0.30 17.24
CA ARG A 82 -0.46 0.07 17.70
C ARG A 82 -1.50 -0.62 16.83
N GLU A 83 -2.56 -1.08 17.45
CA GLU A 83 -3.72 -1.65 16.77
C GLU A 83 -4.93 -0.70 16.83
N GLU A 84 -4.90 0.26 17.76
CA GLU A 84 -5.98 1.22 17.94
C GLU A 84 -6.08 2.19 16.77
N PRO A 85 -7.30 2.43 16.25
CA PRO A 85 -7.54 3.40 15.19
C PRO A 85 -7.06 4.79 15.56
N VAL A 86 -6.48 5.50 14.60
CA VAL A 86 -5.98 6.87 14.74
C VAL A 86 -6.93 7.81 14.03
N GLU A 87 -7.35 8.88 14.69
CA GLU A 87 -8.20 9.90 14.09
C GLU A 87 -7.43 10.66 13.00
N LEU A 88 -8.06 10.86 11.87
CA LEU A 88 -7.62 11.76 10.80
C LEU A 88 -8.59 12.96 10.74
N PRO A 89 -8.32 14.04 11.48
CA PRO A 89 -9.27 15.16 11.65
C PRO A 89 -9.69 15.77 10.31
N ALA A 90 -8.75 15.94 9.38
CA ALA A 90 -9.05 16.51 8.06
C ALA A 90 -10.06 15.67 7.25
N LEU A 91 -10.12 14.36 7.46
CA LEU A 91 -11.06 13.47 6.78
C LEU A 91 -12.34 13.22 7.59
N GLY A 92 -12.37 13.65 8.86
CA GLY A 92 -13.46 13.34 9.79
C GLY A 92 -13.65 11.84 10.00
N ALA A 93 -12.57 11.05 10.02
CA ALA A 93 -12.59 9.60 10.04
C ALA A 93 -11.40 9.03 10.82
N HIS A 94 -11.42 7.71 11.09
CA HIS A 94 -10.33 7.01 11.72
C HIS A 94 -9.64 6.07 10.75
N ALA A 95 -8.34 5.88 10.90
CA ALA A 95 -7.50 5.03 10.05
C ALA A 95 -6.81 3.94 10.88
N LEU A 96 -6.60 2.78 10.27
CA LEU A 96 -5.81 1.72 10.86
C LEU A 96 -4.31 2.03 10.74
N PRO A 97 -3.56 2.08 11.85
CA PRO A 97 -2.12 2.31 11.79
C PRO A 97 -1.39 1.06 11.29
N LEU A 98 -0.54 1.24 10.26
CA LEU A 98 0.26 0.15 9.69
C LEU A 98 1.74 0.50 9.68
N ARG A 99 2.56 -0.44 10.14
CA ARG A 99 4.02 -0.33 10.05
C ARG A 99 4.48 -0.37 8.61
N PHE A 100 5.58 0.36 8.34
CA PHE A 100 6.22 0.47 7.04
C PHE A 100 5.39 1.21 5.98
N LEU A 101 4.21 1.70 6.33
CA LEU A 101 3.35 2.42 5.40
C LEU A 101 3.90 3.81 5.05
N ASP A 102 4.60 4.46 5.98
CA ASP A 102 5.29 5.73 5.78
C ASP A 102 6.26 5.69 4.59
N TYR A 103 7.00 4.59 4.45
CA TYR A 103 7.88 4.36 3.32
C TYR A 103 7.09 4.23 2.00
N LEU A 104 5.99 3.49 2.02
CA LEU A 104 5.17 3.23 0.83
C LEU A 104 4.57 4.52 0.26
N ILE A 105 4.00 5.36 1.13
CA ILE A 105 3.27 6.58 0.72
C ILE A 105 4.14 7.83 0.64
N HIS A 106 5.43 7.72 0.93
CA HIS A 106 6.38 8.83 0.80
C HIS A 106 6.64 9.15 -0.66
N GLN A 107 6.57 10.45 -1.03
CA GLN A 107 6.78 10.94 -2.39
C GLN A 107 5.96 10.19 -3.45
N PRO A 108 4.61 10.22 -3.39
CA PRO A 108 3.76 9.52 -4.33
C PRO A 108 3.94 10.07 -5.74
N VAL A 109 3.66 9.25 -6.74
CA VAL A 109 3.58 9.67 -8.14
C VAL A 109 2.14 9.89 -8.57
N ARG A 110 1.92 10.84 -9.48
CA ARG A 110 0.61 11.07 -10.08
C ARG A 110 0.35 10.07 -11.20
N ALA A 111 -0.80 9.43 -11.15
CA ALA A 111 -1.27 8.49 -12.17
C ALA A 111 -2.70 8.83 -12.57
N ALA A 112 -3.09 8.45 -13.77
CA ALA A 112 -4.47 8.56 -14.24
C ALA A 112 -5.17 7.21 -14.08
N ALA A 113 -6.20 7.15 -13.25
CA ALA A 113 -7.12 6.02 -13.26
C ALA A 113 -8.04 6.14 -14.47
N LEU A 114 -8.10 5.07 -15.27
CA LEU A 114 -8.90 5.04 -16.51
C LEU A 114 -10.37 4.82 -16.18
N TYR A 115 -11.05 5.89 -15.79
CA TYR A 115 -12.49 5.91 -15.57
C TYR A 115 -13.07 7.16 -16.21
N ARG A 116 -14.01 7.00 -17.15
CA ARG A 116 -14.59 8.09 -17.97
C ARG A 116 -13.49 8.93 -18.63
N SER A 117 -13.40 10.23 -18.29
CA SER A 117 -12.37 11.17 -18.80
C SER A 117 -11.00 11.03 -18.12
N GLY A 118 -10.85 10.06 -17.23
CA GLY A 118 -9.66 9.87 -16.40
C GLY A 118 -9.76 10.61 -15.06
N VAL A 119 -9.29 9.98 -14.00
CA VAL A 119 -9.22 10.56 -12.66
C VAL A 119 -7.76 10.59 -12.22
N LEU A 120 -7.27 11.78 -11.86
CA LEU A 120 -5.91 11.92 -11.35
C LEU A 120 -5.84 11.46 -9.90
N VAL A 121 -4.96 10.50 -9.63
CA VAL A 121 -4.74 9.91 -8.30
C VAL A 121 -3.27 9.93 -7.92
N ASN A 122 -2.99 9.99 -6.64
CA ASN A 122 -1.66 9.76 -6.10
C ASN A 122 -1.50 8.27 -5.78
N VAL A 123 -0.44 7.67 -6.30
CA VAL A 123 -0.12 6.26 -6.05
C VAL A 123 1.33 6.14 -5.55
N PRO A 124 1.68 5.08 -4.80
CA PRO A 124 3.06 4.86 -4.40
C PRO A 124 4.02 4.79 -5.60
N GLN A 125 5.28 5.12 -5.40
CA GLN A 125 6.31 4.86 -6.41
C GLN A 125 6.43 3.35 -6.67
N PRO A 126 6.60 2.91 -7.93
CA PRO A 126 6.68 1.49 -8.29
C PRO A 126 7.75 0.72 -7.53
N ALA A 127 8.94 1.30 -7.42
CA ALA A 127 10.07 0.69 -6.72
C ALA A 127 9.80 0.54 -5.21
N ARG A 128 9.23 1.57 -4.58
CA ARG A 128 8.81 1.49 -3.16
C ARG A 128 7.71 0.44 -2.96
N TYR A 129 6.76 0.38 -3.88
CA TYR A 129 5.71 -0.63 -3.81
C TYR A 129 6.28 -2.06 -3.90
N ALA A 130 7.21 -2.31 -4.83
CA ALA A 130 7.85 -3.61 -4.97
C ALA A 130 8.59 -4.02 -3.69
N VAL A 131 9.42 -3.14 -3.13
CA VAL A 131 10.17 -3.39 -1.89
C VAL A 131 9.22 -3.54 -0.68
N HIS A 132 8.20 -2.70 -0.57
CA HIS A 132 7.21 -2.79 0.51
C HIS A 132 6.47 -4.13 0.50
N LYS A 133 6.12 -4.67 -0.67
CA LYS A 133 5.50 -5.99 -0.81
C LYS A 133 6.38 -7.12 -0.25
N LEU A 134 7.70 -7.04 -0.42
CA LEU A 134 8.63 -7.99 0.22
C LEU A 134 8.52 -7.93 1.75
N ILE A 135 8.48 -6.72 2.31
CA ILE A 135 8.39 -6.52 3.77
C ILE A 135 7.08 -7.06 4.30
N VAL A 136 5.94 -6.67 3.71
CA VAL A 136 4.60 -7.05 4.15
C VAL A 136 4.40 -8.57 4.06
N ALA A 137 4.89 -9.23 3.01
CA ALA A 137 4.82 -10.67 2.86
C ALA A 137 5.45 -11.44 4.05
N THR A 138 6.48 -10.85 4.70
CA THR A 138 7.12 -11.48 5.87
C THR A 138 6.35 -11.32 7.18
N ARG A 139 5.43 -10.36 7.22
CA ARG A 139 4.61 -10.04 8.40
C ARG A 139 3.23 -10.69 8.37
N ARG A 140 2.84 -11.28 7.25
CA ARG A 140 1.57 -12.02 7.16
C ARG A 140 1.54 -13.17 8.15
N ALA A 141 0.42 -13.32 8.88
CA ALA A 141 0.21 -14.46 9.76
C ALA A 141 0.31 -15.78 8.98
N ALA A 142 0.68 -16.87 9.64
CA ALA A 142 0.82 -18.19 9.01
C ALA A 142 -0.44 -18.63 8.24
N ARG A 143 -1.63 -18.24 8.71
CA ARG A 143 -2.92 -18.50 8.04
C ARG A 143 -3.16 -17.69 6.76
N ALA A 144 -2.35 -16.65 6.50
CA ALA A 144 -2.48 -15.77 5.34
C ALA A 144 -1.42 -16.07 4.26
N THR A 145 -1.06 -17.36 4.10
CA THR A 145 -0.02 -17.81 3.17
C THR A 145 -0.29 -17.40 1.73
N GLU A 146 -1.54 -17.46 1.30
CA GLU A 146 -1.93 -17.09 -0.06
C GLU A 146 -1.75 -15.59 -0.34
N LYS A 147 -2.15 -14.72 0.61
CA LYS A 147 -1.88 -13.29 0.53
C LYS A 147 -0.38 -12.99 0.52
N ALA A 148 0.40 -13.70 1.32
CA ALA A 148 1.85 -13.55 1.34
C ALA A 148 2.50 -14.01 0.02
N ARG A 149 2.01 -15.09 -0.61
CA ARG A 149 2.44 -15.54 -1.93
C ARG A 149 2.12 -14.50 -2.99
N LYS A 150 0.88 -13.97 -3.01
CA LYS A 150 0.46 -12.91 -3.91
C LYS A 150 1.35 -11.67 -3.78
N ASP A 151 1.68 -11.24 -2.56
CA ASP A 151 2.58 -10.10 -2.33
C ASP A 151 3.98 -10.34 -2.93
N ILE A 152 4.54 -11.54 -2.79
CA ILE A 152 5.85 -11.91 -3.39
C ILE A 152 5.77 -11.94 -4.93
N GLU A 153 4.73 -12.50 -5.50
CA GLU A 153 4.55 -12.59 -6.95
C GLU A 153 4.38 -11.20 -7.58
N GLN A 154 3.59 -10.31 -6.94
CA GLN A 154 3.46 -8.92 -7.35
C GLN A 154 4.78 -8.16 -7.28
N SER A 155 5.54 -8.36 -6.20
CA SER A 155 6.87 -7.79 -6.06
C SER A 155 7.81 -8.29 -7.15
N ALA A 156 7.84 -9.61 -7.41
CA ALA A 156 8.70 -10.21 -8.42
C ALA A 156 8.42 -9.68 -9.83
N ALA A 157 7.14 -9.53 -10.19
CA ALA A 157 6.75 -8.97 -11.48
C ALA A 157 7.28 -7.54 -11.66
N LEU A 158 7.11 -6.68 -10.64
CA LEU A 158 7.62 -5.31 -10.67
C LEU A 158 9.14 -5.25 -10.70
N ILE A 159 9.83 -6.07 -9.89
CA ILE A 159 11.30 -6.11 -9.84
C ILE A 159 11.90 -6.44 -11.19
N ARG A 160 11.32 -7.39 -11.94
CA ARG A 160 11.80 -7.75 -13.28
C ARG A 160 11.80 -6.55 -14.21
N VAL A 161 10.66 -5.85 -14.29
CA VAL A 161 10.50 -4.68 -15.16
C VAL A 161 11.38 -3.53 -14.69
N LEU A 162 11.36 -3.21 -13.39
CA LEU A 162 12.14 -2.08 -12.87
C LEU A 162 13.65 -2.30 -12.96
N ALA A 163 14.13 -3.53 -12.83
CA ALA A 163 15.55 -3.83 -12.97
C ALA A 163 16.08 -3.65 -14.41
N GLU A 164 15.20 -3.67 -15.41
CA GLU A 164 15.52 -3.41 -16.82
C GLU A 164 15.34 -1.93 -17.15
N ASP A 165 14.20 -1.34 -16.77
CA ASP A 165 13.79 -0.01 -17.21
C ASP A 165 14.27 1.12 -16.27
N ARG A 166 14.34 0.84 -14.97
CA ARG A 166 14.65 1.84 -13.92
C ARG A 166 15.47 1.24 -12.77
N PRO A 167 16.65 0.67 -13.07
CA PRO A 167 17.46 0.00 -12.05
C PRO A 167 17.86 0.91 -10.89
N ASP A 168 18.18 2.18 -11.18
CA ASP A 168 18.56 3.15 -10.16
C ASP A 168 17.43 3.43 -9.16
N GLU A 169 16.20 3.63 -9.63
CA GLU A 169 15.03 3.83 -8.76
C GLU A 169 14.79 2.61 -7.84
N LEU A 170 15.00 1.40 -8.37
CA LEU A 170 14.86 0.17 -7.60
C LEU A 170 15.96 0.03 -6.54
N GLY A 171 17.20 0.36 -6.91
CA GLY A 171 18.36 0.37 -6.01
C GLY A 171 18.20 1.37 -4.88
N GLU A 172 17.83 2.62 -5.21
CA GLU A 172 17.59 3.68 -4.23
C GLU A 172 16.46 3.30 -3.23
N ALA A 173 15.36 2.77 -3.74
CA ALA A 173 14.25 2.33 -2.89
C ALA A 173 14.66 1.20 -1.94
N LEU A 174 15.45 0.24 -2.42
CA LEU A 174 15.98 -0.86 -1.63
C LEU A 174 16.92 -0.37 -0.54
N ASP A 175 17.82 0.52 -0.89
CA ASP A 175 18.82 1.11 0.00
C ASP A 175 18.17 1.97 1.08
N GLU A 176 17.20 2.79 0.71
CA GLU A 176 16.43 3.56 1.70
C GLU A 176 15.74 2.64 2.71
N ALA A 177 15.07 1.58 2.24
CA ALA A 177 14.42 0.63 3.13
C ALA A 177 15.43 -0.01 4.10
N ARG A 178 16.61 -0.41 3.63
CA ARG A 178 17.69 -1.00 4.45
C ARG A 178 18.25 -0.01 5.49
N LYS A 179 18.37 1.26 5.13
CA LYS A 179 18.91 2.33 6.01
C LYS A 179 17.93 2.75 7.12
N ARG A 180 16.66 2.38 7.05
CA ARG A 180 15.64 2.71 8.07
C ARG A 180 15.76 1.91 9.37
N GLY A 181 16.71 1.00 9.45
CA GLY A 181 17.06 0.27 10.68
C GLY A 181 17.04 -1.25 10.54
N THR A 182 17.45 -1.92 11.62
CA THR A 182 17.66 -3.38 11.62
C THR A 182 16.41 -4.18 11.27
N ALA A 183 15.27 -3.80 11.82
CA ALA A 183 13.99 -4.48 11.54
C ALA A 183 13.59 -4.39 10.07
N TRP A 184 13.83 -3.24 9.44
CA TRP A 184 13.61 -3.02 8.02
C TRP A 184 14.51 -3.90 7.16
N LYS A 185 15.82 -3.85 7.44
CA LYS A 185 16.82 -4.65 6.74
C LYS A 185 16.48 -6.13 6.80
N GLN A 186 16.18 -6.65 8.00
CA GLN A 186 15.80 -8.05 8.18
C GLN A 186 14.53 -8.42 7.41
N ALA A 187 13.51 -7.56 7.42
CA ALA A 187 12.25 -7.82 6.70
C ALA A 187 12.47 -7.84 5.18
N VAL A 188 13.24 -6.89 4.63
CA VAL A 188 13.62 -6.86 3.21
C VAL A 188 14.37 -8.14 2.82
N GLU A 189 15.42 -8.51 3.57
CA GLU A 189 16.23 -9.70 3.29
C GLU A 189 15.41 -10.99 3.37
N LYS A 190 14.55 -11.11 4.38
CA LYS A 190 13.64 -12.25 4.53
C LYS A 190 12.64 -12.35 3.37
N GLY A 191 12.11 -11.22 2.92
CA GLY A 191 11.22 -11.16 1.75
C GLY A 191 11.95 -11.51 0.46
N ALA A 192 13.13 -10.94 0.24
CA ALA A 192 13.95 -11.19 -0.94
C ALA A 192 14.32 -12.67 -1.13
N ARG A 193 14.59 -13.41 -0.03
CA ARG A 193 14.84 -14.88 -0.09
C ARG A 193 13.64 -15.70 -0.59
N ARG A 194 12.45 -15.13 -0.63
CA ARG A 194 11.23 -15.77 -1.12
C ARG A 194 10.95 -15.48 -2.60
N LEU A 195 11.72 -14.60 -3.21
CA LEU A 195 11.61 -14.29 -4.63
C LEU A 195 12.00 -15.50 -5.50
N PRO A 196 11.37 -15.64 -6.68
CA PRO A 196 11.91 -16.48 -7.74
C PRO A 196 13.36 -16.10 -8.07
N VAL A 197 14.17 -17.08 -8.49
CA VAL A 197 15.63 -16.94 -8.68
C VAL A 197 15.99 -15.79 -9.62
N ASP A 198 15.24 -15.64 -10.71
CA ASP A 198 15.43 -14.59 -11.71
C ASP A 198 15.15 -13.19 -11.14
N ALA A 199 14.05 -13.01 -10.41
CA ALA A 199 13.71 -11.74 -9.75
C ALA A 199 14.69 -11.41 -8.62
N GLY A 200 15.15 -12.41 -7.86
CA GLY A 200 16.21 -12.23 -6.86
C GLY A 200 17.49 -11.71 -7.46
N LYS A 201 17.98 -12.33 -8.56
CA LYS A 201 19.16 -11.86 -9.29
C LYS A 201 18.98 -10.45 -9.89
N ALA A 202 17.77 -10.13 -10.37
CA ALA A 202 17.44 -8.80 -10.88
C ALA A 202 17.55 -7.74 -9.76
N LEU A 203 17.00 -8.02 -8.58
CA LEU A 203 17.08 -7.16 -7.41
C LEU A 203 18.54 -6.95 -6.93
N GLU A 204 19.34 -8.02 -6.93
CA GLU A 204 20.77 -7.94 -6.57
C GLU A 204 21.59 -7.08 -7.55
N ARG A 205 21.25 -7.11 -8.83
CA ARG A 205 21.91 -6.25 -9.84
C ARG A 205 21.57 -4.78 -9.64
N ALA A 206 20.33 -4.46 -9.37
CA ALA A 206 19.89 -3.09 -9.10
C ALA A 206 20.44 -2.51 -7.77
N ALA A 207 20.89 -3.38 -6.85
CA ALA A 207 21.47 -3.00 -5.56
C ALA A 207 22.98 -2.68 -5.63
N ARG A 208 23.61 -2.73 -6.79
CA ARG A 208 25.07 -2.47 -6.99
C ARG A 208 25.33 -1.05 -7.44
#